data_adcaedffd482857359cfcb962dc30b1a
#
_entry.id   adcaedffd482857359cfcb962dc30b1a
#
_cell.length_a   1.000
_cell.length_b   1.000
_cell.length_c   1.000
_cell.angle_alpha   90.00
_cell.angle_beta   90.00
_cell.angle_gamma   90.00
#
_symmetry.space_group_name_H-M   'P 1'
#
loop_
_entity.id
_entity.type
_entity.pdbx_description
1 polymer ?
#
loop_
_entity_poly.entity_id
_entity_poly.type
_entity_poly.pdbx_seq_one_letter_code
_entity_poly.pdbx_strand_id
1 'polypeptide(L)'
;MTDDVQSEWYYVIVQNPETYDEQLTGFTDDETGTDFVPVFRSKEEAQQCFLLMPKDVINIKYEVQAIIKEDLMKQAAGKEYSIYLMDDKGTVLDRLR
;
A
#
# COMPACT_ATOMS: atom_id res chain seq x y z
N MET A 1 15.87 -5.58 -25.72
CA MET A 1 15.53 -5.39 -25.24
C MET A 1 15.20 -5.16 -24.53
N THR A 2 14.97 -5.19 -24.22
CA THR A 2 14.46 -4.94 -23.55
C THR A 2 14.27 -4.65 -22.82
N ASP A 3 13.99 -4.44 -22.56
CA ASP A 3 13.59 -4.26 -21.74
C ASP A 3 13.45 -4.37 -20.98
N ASP A 4 13.71 -4.35 -21.00
CA ASP A 4 13.54 -4.79 -20.15
C ASP A 4 13.59 -4.51 -18.93
N VAL A 5 13.72 -3.70 -18.82
CA VAL A 5 13.63 -3.18 -17.48
C VAL A 5 12.22 -2.79 -17.26
N GLN A 6 11.48 -3.72 -16.81
CA GLN A 6 10.13 -3.41 -16.49
C GLN A 6 10.07 -2.98 -15.06
N SER A 7 9.81 -1.71 -14.86
CA SER A 7 9.46 -1.23 -13.55
C SER A 7 8.16 -1.89 -13.14
N GLU A 8 8.18 -2.55 -12.02
CA GLU A 8 6.96 -3.11 -11.47
C GLU A 8 6.12 -2.01 -10.83
N TRP A 9 4.85 -1.99 -11.14
CA TRP A 9 3.92 -1.05 -10.57
C TRP A 9 2.96 -1.76 -9.65
N TYR A 10 2.67 -1.11 -8.54
CA TYR A 10 1.69 -1.58 -7.56
C TYR A 10 0.69 -0.50 -7.28
N TYR A 11 -0.39 -0.86 -6.61
CA TYR A 11 -1.39 0.11 -6.17
C TYR A 11 -1.37 0.17 -4.66
N VAL A 12 -1.41 1.37 -4.13
CA VAL A 12 -1.36 1.63 -2.70
C VAL A 12 -2.53 2.52 -2.31
N ILE A 13 -2.82 2.56 -1.02
CA ILE A 13 -3.82 3.46 -0.48
C ILE A 13 -3.08 4.64 0.15
N VAL A 14 -3.38 5.84 -0.34
CA VAL A 14 -2.74 7.07 0.11
C VAL A 14 -3.75 7.83 0.96
N GLN A 15 -3.34 8.29 2.12
CA GLN A 15 -4.19 9.12 2.96
C GLN A 15 -3.79 10.58 2.81
N ASN A 16 -4.79 11.46 2.90
CA ASN A 16 -4.64 12.91 2.74
C ASN A 16 -3.93 13.29 1.43
N PRO A 17 -4.41 12.78 0.27
CA PRO A 17 -3.72 13.03 -1.00
C PRO A 17 -3.67 14.52 -1.31
N GLU A 18 -2.56 14.94 -1.94
CA GLU A 18 -2.31 16.31 -2.37
C GLU A 18 -2.23 17.33 -1.22
N THR A 19 -1.89 16.86 -0.03
CA THR A 19 -1.67 17.75 1.11
C THR A 19 -0.28 17.50 1.70
N TYR A 20 0.12 18.34 2.66
CA TYR A 20 1.38 18.14 3.38
C TYR A 20 1.37 16.87 4.21
N ASP A 21 0.20 16.35 4.54
CA ASP A 21 0.05 15.13 5.32
C ASP A 21 -0.13 13.90 4.45
N GLU A 22 0.11 14.02 3.15
CA GLU A 22 0.00 12.88 2.25
C GLU A 22 1.01 11.81 2.60
N GLN A 23 0.52 10.59 2.78
CA GLN A 23 1.40 9.46 3.09
C GLN A 23 0.72 8.15 2.74
N LEU A 24 1.53 7.10 2.60
CA LEU A 24 1.01 5.76 2.41
C LEU A 24 0.28 5.33 3.67
N THR A 25 -0.87 4.69 3.50
CA THR A 25 -1.62 4.16 4.63
C THR A 25 -0.96 2.88 5.09
N GLY A 26 -0.60 2.83 6.37
CA GLY A 26 -0.03 1.65 6.98
C GLY A 26 -0.96 1.08 8.04
N PHE A 27 -0.78 -0.19 8.32
CA PHE A 27 -1.55 -0.93 9.33
C PHE A 27 -0.60 -1.72 10.21
N THR A 28 -1.10 -2.17 11.35
CA THR A 28 -0.32 -3.04 12.23
C THR A 28 -0.96 -4.43 12.22
N ASP A 29 -0.12 -5.44 12.00
CA ASP A 29 -0.53 -6.82 12.10
C ASP A 29 -0.65 -7.17 13.58
N ASP A 30 -1.86 -7.45 14.05
CA ASP A 30 -2.12 -7.70 15.45
C ASP A 30 -1.42 -8.96 15.99
N GLU A 31 -1.14 -9.92 15.13
CA GLU A 31 -0.51 -11.16 15.56
C GLU A 31 0.99 -11.00 15.78
N THR A 32 1.63 -10.19 14.98
CA THR A 32 3.10 -10.05 15.02
C THR A 32 3.57 -8.69 15.53
N GLY A 33 2.67 -7.71 15.59
CA GLY A 33 3.04 -6.34 15.92
C GLY A 33 3.78 -5.63 14.79
N THR A 34 3.79 -6.20 13.60
CA THR A 34 4.50 -5.65 12.45
C THR A 34 3.67 -4.56 11.78
N ASP A 35 4.28 -3.40 11.57
CA ASP A 35 3.67 -2.34 10.78
C ASP A 35 3.93 -2.63 9.29
N PHE A 36 2.90 -2.52 8.48
CA PHE A 36 3.02 -2.84 7.06
C PHE A 36 2.19 -1.91 6.19
N VAL A 37 2.60 -1.80 4.92
CA VAL A 37 1.85 -1.10 3.89
C VAL A 37 1.24 -2.17 2.98
N PRO A 38 -0.09 -2.21 2.83
CA PRO A 38 -0.71 -3.13 1.89
C PRO A 38 -0.55 -2.60 0.47
N VAL A 39 -0.19 -3.48 -0.45
CA VAL A 39 -0.11 -3.15 -1.87
C VAL A 39 -0.88 -4.17 -2.68
N PHE A 40 -1.28 -3.79 -3.89
CA PHE A 40 -2.16 -4.59 -4.72
C PHE A 40 -1.68 -4.56 -6.15
N ARG A 41 -2.05 -5.59 -6.90
CA ARG A 41 -1.68 -5.68 -8.31
C ARG A 41 -2.61 -4.90 -9.23
N SER A 42 -3.81 -4.58 -8.76
CA SER A 42 -4.76 -3.81 -9.55
C SER A 42 -5.46 -2.78 -8.67
N LYS A 43 -5.94 -1.73 -9.31
CA LYS A 43 -6.70 -0.70 -8.63
C LYS A 43 -7.98 -1.26 -8.03
N GLU A 44 -8.62 -2.17 -8.74
CA GLU A 44 -9.86 -2.78 -8.29
C GLU A 44 -9.67 -3.57 -7.00
N GLU A 45 -8.60 -4.37 -6.93
CA GLU A 45 -8.29 -5.13 -5.73
C GLU A 45 -8.03 -4.20 -4.54
N ALA A 46 -7.31 -3.12 -4.78
CA ALA A 46 -7.04 -2.14 -3.74
C ALA A 46 -8.34 -1.52 -3.22
N GLN A 47 -9.23 -1.14 -4.11
CA GLN A 47 -10.49 -0.52 -3.74
C GLN A 47 -11.38 -1.49 -2.97
N GLN A 48 -11.45 -2.75 -3.40
CA GLN A 48 -12.27 -3.76 -2.73
C GLN A 48 -11.74 -4.06 -1.33
N CYS A 49 -10.44 -4.25 -1.21
CA CYS A 49 -9.83 -4.50 0.09
C CYS A 49 -10.02 -3.32 1.03
N PHE A 50 -9.89 -2.10 0.50
CA PHE A 50 -10.07 -0.90 1.29
C PHE A 50 -11.44 -0.82 1.94
N LEU A 51 -12.48 -1.29 1.25
CA LEU A 51 -13.83 -1.31 1.81
C LEU A 51 -13.96 -2.23 3.02
N LEU A 52 -13.08 -3.22 3.12
CA LEU A 52 -13.09 -4.19 4.22
C LEU A 52 -12.20 -3.78 5.38
N MET A 53 -11.34 -2.79 5.19
CA MET A 53 -10.38 -2.38 6.21
C MET A 53 -11.02 -1.47 7.25
N PRO A 54 -10.60 -1.57 8.52
CA PRO A 54 -11.03 -0.61 9.52
C PRO A 54 -10.42 0.77 9.19
N LYS A 55 -11.23 1.80 9.30
CA LYS A 55 -10.81 3.16 8.98
C LYS A 55 -11.16 4.09 10.14
N ASP A 56 -10.18 4.84 10.58
CA ASP A 56 -10.42 5.95 11.49
C ASP A 56 -10.76 7.14 10.63
N VAL A 57 -12.01 7.53 10.59
CA VAL A 57 -12.51 8.13 9.38
C VAL A 57 -13.00 9.53 9.46
N ILE A 58 -12.79 10.20 10.53
CA ILE A 58 -13.27 11.57 10.56
C ILE A 58 -12.25 12.46 9.88
N ASN A 59 -12.64 13.03 8.74
CA ASN A 59 -11.85 14.01 7.98
C ASN A 59 -10.57 13.51 7.30
N ILE A 60 -10.40 12.20 7.17
CA ILE A 60 -9.28 11.66 6.41
C ILE A 60 -9.77 11.24 5.04
N LYS A 61 -9.12 11.73 4.01
CA LYS A 61 -9.40 11.31 2.64
C LYS A 61 -8.43 10.21 2.25
N TYR A 62 -8.90 9.27 1.47
CA TYR A 62 -8.10 8.17 0.97
C TYR A 62 -8.23 8.08 -0.54
N GLU A 63 -7.16 7.68 -1.19
CA GLU A 63 -7.15 7.50 -2.64
C GLU A 63 -6.24 6.35 -3.00
N VAL A 64 -6.68 5.51 -3.95
CA VAL A 64 -5.84 4.46 -4.49
C VAL A 64 -4.98 5.07 -5.59
N GLN A 65 -3.67 4.90 -5.49
CA GLN A 65 -2.71 5.45 -6.45
C GLN A 65 -1.74 4.37 -6.89
N ALA A 66 -1.27 4.48 -8.13
CA ALA A 66 -0.21 3.63 -8.62
C ALA A 66 1.14 4.15 -8.12
N ILE A 67 2.03 3.22 -7.77
CA ILE A 67 3.39 3.58 -7.34
C ILE A 67 4.37 2.59 -7.95
N ILE A 68 5.50 3.10 -8.39
CA ILE A 68 6.57 2.26 -8.91
C ILE A 68 7.31 1.61 -7.73
N LYS A 69 7.75 0.39 -7.93
CA LYS A 69 8.34 -0.42 -6.85
C LYS A 69 9.48 0.29 -6.13
N GLU A 70 10.35 0.97 -6.87
CA GLU A 70 11.50 1.65 -6.27
C GLU A 70 11.07 2.74 -5.28
N ASP A 71 10.06 3.50 -5.64
CA ASP A 71 9.55 4.55 -4.75
C ASP A 71 8.85 3.95 -3.53
N LEU A 72 8.11 2.86 -3.75
CA LEU A 72 7.46 2.14 -2.68
C LEU A 72 8.48 1.65 -1.65
N MET A 73 9.57 1.04 -2.13
CA MET A 73 10.61 0.54 -1.25
C MET A 73 11.28 1.65 -0.45
N LYS A 74 11.53 2.79 -1.09
CA LYS A 74 12.14 3.94 -0.41
C LYS A 74 11.24 4.49 0.69
N GLN A 75 9.96 4.64 0.41
CA GLN A 75 9.03 5.18 1.39
C GLN A 75 8.84 4.23 2.58
N ALA A 76 8.73 2.95 2.31
CA ALA A 76 8.57 1.96 3.36
C ALA A 76 9.82 1.86 4.22
N ALA A 77 11.00 1.90 3.61
CA ALA A 77 12.27 1.85 4.34
C ALA A 77 12.43 3.05 5.26
N GLY A 78 12.01 4.23 4.80
CA GLY A 78 12.10 5.45 5.60
C GLY A 78 11.27 5.40 6.87
N LYS A 79 10.24 4.58 6.89
CA LYS A 79 9.35 4.41 8.06
C LYS A 79 9.48 3.03 8.69
N GLU A 80 10.38 2.20 8.19
CA GLU A 80 10.59 0.83 8.67
C GLU A 80 9.34 -0.04 8.55
N TYR A 81 8.53 0.22 7.53
CA TYR A 81 7.35 -0.58 7.25
C TYR A 81 7.71 -1.81 6.42
N SER A 82 7.03 -2.91 6.72
CA SER A 82 6.98 -4.04 5.80
C SER A 82 6.02 -3.73 4.65
N ILE A 83 6.15 -4.46 3.55
CA ILE A 83 5.26 -4.31 2.41
C ILE A 83 4.62 -5.67 2.13
N TYR A 84 3.31 -5.74 2.21
CA TYR A 84 2.56 -6.97 1.97
C TYR A 84 1.75 -6.82 0.69
N LEU A 85 1.97 -7.74 -0.25
CA LEU A 85 1.11 -7.85 -1.42
C LEU A 85 -0.15 -8.60 -1.00
N MET A 86 -1.29 -7.98 -1.20
CA MET A 86 -2.57 -8.50 -0.72
C MET A 86 -3.56 -8.62 -1.87
N ASP A 87 -4.60 -9.43 -1.67
CA ASP A 87 -5.69 -9.54 -2.62
C ASP A 87 -6.87 -8.66 -2.19
N ASP A 88 -7.98 -8.76 -2.93
CA ASP A 88 -9.16 -7.94 -2.68
C ASP A 88 -9.88 -8.27 -1.38
N LYS A 89 -9.51 -9.37 -0.74
CA LYS A 89 -10.10 -9.80 0.53
C LYS A 89 -9.20 -9.55 1.73
N GLY A 90 -8.02 -8.98 1.48
CA GLY A 90 -7.06 -8.71 2.54
C GLY A 90 -6.17 -9.89 2.89
N THR A 91 -6.12 -10.92 2.05
CA THR A 91 -5.22 -12.05 2.25
C THR A 91 -3.82 -11.66 1.77
N VAL A 92 -2.82 -11.91 2.60
CA VAL A 92 -1.43 -11.65 2.22
C VAL A 92 -0.97 -12.71 1.24
N LEU A 93 -0.61 -12.29 0.03
CA LEU A 93 -0.14 -13.18 -1.03
C LEU A 93 1.38 -13.30 -1.02
N ASP A 94 2.06 -12.24 -0.65
CA ASP A 94 3.52 -12.22 -0.65
C ASP A 94 4.00 -11.07 0.23
N ARG A 95 5.24 -11.17 0.66
CA ARG A 95 5.89 -10.10 1.41
C ARG A 95 7.03 -9.57 0.57
N LEU A 96 6.92 -8.30 0.17
CA LEU A 96 7.91 -7.67 -0.70
C LEU A 96 9.05 -7.05 0.10
N ARG A 97 8.80 -6.80 1.37
CA ARG A 97 9.80 -6.23 2.27
C ARG A 97 9.54 -6.68 3.70
#